data_afdc3991e4b60dcffd0de79983a84c5c
#
_entry.id   afdc3991e4b60dcffd0de79983a84c5c
#
_cell.length_a   1.000
_cell.length_b   1.000
_cell.length_c   1.000
_cell.angle_alpha   90.00
_cell.angle_beta   90.00
_cell.angle_gamma   90.00
#
_symmetry.space_group_name_H-M   'P 1'
#
loop_
_entity.id
_entity.type
_entity.pdbx_description
1 polymer ?
#
loop_
_entity_poly.entity_id
_entity_poly.type
_entity_poly.pdbx_seq_one_letter_code
_entity_poly.pdbx_strand_id
1 'polypeptide(L)'
;MTERKLTTAINEIGVAVDVGSTSIGVCCVDLIHKTEILSFSFANPQYIYGADVVTRIKHCLDNRDDAKKMKALVEDALQEKLSEKLGIDYQHIRRIVYSGNTVMLHILRGLSVEGLAYAPFKPMDIEYYESKGFLCEQNDVTKPKDCEVVYSYLPGFSAFVGADILSGAWFLQMGQHTSYDLLIDLGTNGEMLFLNKEKGFATSTACGPVFDHVINGAKYGSESIKVIANCVKRGLIDETGKLVDTLFEKGILIDKNFTIKQENIRNLQLAKGAIYAGIQCLLEKAGITAEDVTKVYVCGGLGFYLDKRDAFTLKMLPKEFADKIIVSGNTSLEGAKRFLLSDRAKRVEIFKMWDNICKCTKSFELATCERFQEIYLNSLDFI
;
A
#
# COMPACT_ATOMS: atom_id res chain seq x y z
N MET A 1 -6.21 -27.54 8.68
CA MET A 1 -4.73 -27.46 8.68
C MET A 1 -4.28 -27.43 10.11
N THR A 2 -3.50 -28.41 10.51
CA THR A 2 -3.11 -28.76 11.87
C THR A 2 -2.33 -27.63 12.54
N GLU A 3 -2.82 -27.17 13.70
CA GLU A 3 -2.09 -26.32 14.63
C GLU A 3 -0.76 -26.98 14.99
N ARG A 4 0.33 -26.55 14.39
CA ARG A 4 1.67 -26.81 14.94
C ARG A 4 1.79 -25.97 16.21
N LYS A 5 1.63 -26.62 17.38
CA LYS A 5 2.13 -26.07 18.64
C LYS A 5 3.61 -25.77 18.44
N LEU A 6 3.97 -24.48 18.51
CA LEU A 6 5.35 -24.01 18.57
C LEU A 6 6.01 -24.57 19.86
N THR A 7 6.71 -25.70 19.75
CA THR A 7 7.30 -26.43 20.89
C THR A 7 8.78 -26.12 21.13
N THR A 8 9.37 -25.17 20.37
CA THR A 8 10.71 -24.63 20.67
C THR A 8 10.54 -23.23 21.26
N ALA A 9 11.20 -22.97 22.40
CA ALA A 9 11.17 -21.67 23.04
C ALA A 9 11.77 -20.62 22.08
N ILE A 10 10.91 -19.86 21.38
CA ILE A 10 11.34 -18.73 20.56
C ILE A 10 11.64 -17.59 21.53
N ASN A 11 12.91 -17.24 21.68
CA ASN A 11 13.36 -16.26 22.68
C ASN A 11 13.45 -14.84 22.13
N GLU A 12 13.53 -14.65 20.81
CA GLU A 12 13.66 -13.32 20.21
C GLU A 12 12.80 -13.22 18.94
N ILE A 13 11.74 -12.43 19.03
CA ILE A 13 10.79 -12.18 17.93
C ILE A 13 11.01 -10.79 17.38
N GLY A 14 11.05 -10.71 16.04
CA GLY A 14 10.94 -9.49 15.30
C GLY A 14 9.57 -9.41 14.62
N VAL A 15 9.04 -8.21 14.49
CA VAL A 15 7.75 -7.94 13.83
C VAL A 15 7.96 -6.91 12.73
N ALA A 16 7.65 -7.28 11.50
CA ALA A 16 7.54 -6.34 10.38
C ALA A 16 6.06 -5.96 10.22
N VAL A 17 5.80 -4.67 10.01
CA VAL A 17 4.46 -4.11 9.92
C VAL A 17 4.38 -3.19 8.70
N ASP A 18 3.42 -3.45 7.84
CA ASP A 18 3.04 -2.56 6.75
C ASP A 18 1.73 -1.84 7.13
N VAL A 19 1.80 -0.52 7.33
CA VAL A 19 0.67 0.28 7.81
C VAL A 19 0.02 0.99 6.65
N GLY A 20 -0.89 0.28 5.98
CA GLY A 20 -1.74 0.87 4.95
C GLY A 20 -2.91 1.66 5.53
N SER A 21 -3.58 2.46 4.70
CA SER A 21 -4.78 3.22 5.09
C SER A 21 -5.97 2.33 5.43
N THR A 22 -6.15 1.22 4.73
CA THR A 22 -7.31 0.31 4.87
C THR A 22 -6.96 -0.94 5.68
N SER A 23 -5.77 -1.49 5.51
CA SER A 23 -5.33 -2.72 6.17
C SER A 23 -3.92 -2.58 6.71
N ILE A 24 -3.62 -3.37 7.73
CA ILE A 24 -2.30 -3.50 8.33
C ILE A 24 -1.81 -4.92 8.09
N GLY A 25 -0.68 -5.06 7.40
CA GLY A 25 0.01 -6.33 7.20
C GLY A 25 1.06 -6.55 8.27
N VAL A 26 1.16 -7.77 8.80
CA VAL A 26 2.10 -8.14 9.88
C VAL A 26 2.81 -9.42 9.53
N CYS A 27 4.13 -9.44 9.74
CA CYS A 27 4.94 -10.64 9.63
C CYS A 27 5.83 -10.78 10.88
N CYS A 28 5.67 -11.88 11.61
CA CYS A 28 6.48 -12.23 12.76
C CYS A 28 7.59 -13.19 12.35
N VAL A 29 8.80 -12.92 12.80
CA VAL A 29 9.99 -13.70 12.47
C VAL A 29 10.77 -14.07 13.74
N ASP A 30 11.37 -15.25 13.71
CA ASP A 30 12.41 -15.63 14.66
C ASP A 30 13.72 -14.94 14.28
N LEU A 31 14.23 -14.06 15.15
CA LEU A 31 15.44 -13.27 14.87
C LEU A 31 16.71 -14.12 14.96
N ILE A 32 16.68 -15.25 15.69
CA ILE A 32 17.83 -16.15 15.86
C ILE A 32 17.98 -17.01 14.61
N HIS A 33 16.89 -17.70 14.21
CA HIS A 33 16.92 -18.63 13.08
C HIS A 33 16.63 -17.94 11.74
N LYS A 34 16.24 -16.66 11.75
CA LYS A 34 15.88 -15.85 10.56
C LYS A 34 14.76 -16.48 9.71
N THR A 35 13.79 -17.09 10.38
CA THR A 35 12.65 -17.76 9.75
C THR A 35 11.35 -17.05 10.07
N GLU A 36 10.42 -17.08 9.11
CA GLU A 36 9.06 -16.58 9.31
C GLU A 36 8.30 -17.53 10.25
N ILE A 37 7.69 -16.96 11.29
CA ILE A 37 6.83 -17.67 12.24
C ILE A 37 5.40 -17.69 11.70
N LEU A 38 4.87 -16.50 11.38
CA LEU A 38 3.53 -16.33 10.81
C LEU A 38 3.41 -14.97 10.13
N SER A 39 2.47 -14.88 9.20
CA SER A 39 2.05 -13.63 8.57
C SER A 39 0.53 -13.54 8.55
N PHE A 40 -0.01 -12.34 8.79
CA PHE A 40 -1.44 -12.07 8.80
C PHE A 40 -1.71 -10.60 8.47
N SER A 41 -2.97 -10.27 8.22
CA SER A 41 -3.43 -8.91 8.07
C SER A 41 -4.74 -8.68 8.80
N PHE A 42 -5.02 -7.42 9.14
CA PHE A 42 -6.27 -6.99 9.75
C PHE A 42 -6.66 -5.59 9.26
N ALA A 43 -7.92 -5.23 9.41
CA ALA A 43 -8.42 -3.91 9.03
C ALA A 43 -7.78 -2.82 9.90
N ASN A 44 -7.36 -1.72 9.28
CA ASN A 44 -6.80 -0.60 10.04
C ASN A 44 -7.88 0.03 10.94
N PRO A 45 -7.74 -0.01 12.27
CA PRO A 45 -8.77 0.46 13.21
C PRO A 45 -9.01 1.97 13.13
N GLN A 46 -8.13 2.72 12.48
CA GLN A 46 -8.30 4.15 12.25
C GLN A 46 -9.44 4.47 11.26
N TYR A 47 -10.11 3.46 10.66
CA TYR A 47 -11.25 3.67 9.76
C TYR A 47 -12.37 4.50 10.40
N ILE A 48 -12.50 4.51 11.73
CA ILE A 48 -13.46 5.33 12.47
C ILE A 48 -13.21 6.84 12.32
N TYR A 49 -11.99 7.24 11.93
CA TYR A 49 -11.59 8.61 11.62
C TYR A 49 -11.61 8.91 10.10
N GLY A 50 -12.03 7.95 9.28
CA GLY A 50 -12.14 8.09 7.85
C GLY A 50 -11.49 6.92 7.09
N ALA A 51 -12.04 6.66 5.91
CA ALA A 51 -11.59 5.57 5.05
C ALA A 51 -10.26 5.90 4.33
N ASP A 52 -9.93 7.18 4.17
CA ASP A 52 -8.77 7.68 3.44
C ASP A 52 -7.87 8.57 4.31
N VAL A 53 -6.66 8.83 3.81
CA VAL A 53 -5.64 9.61 4.53
C VAL A 53 -6.00 11.09 4.67
N VAL A 54 -6.71 11.67 3.69
CA VAL A 54 -7.09 13.11 3.70
C VAL A 54 -8.07 13.38 4.84
N THR A 55 -9.06 12.52 4.99
CA THR A 55 -10.04 12.60 6.08
C THR A 55 -9.36 12.48 7.45
N ARG A 56 -8.37 11.57 7.59
CA ARG A 56 -7.60 11.41 8.84
C ARG A 56 -6.71 12.62 9.14
N ILE A 57 -6.06 13.20 8.12
CA ILE A 57 -5.31 14.46 8.27
C ILE A 57 -6.25 15.55 8.81
N LYS A 58 -7.46 15.69 8.24
CA LYS A 58 -8.44 16.68 8.69
C LYS A 58 -8.76 16.52 10.17
N HIS A 59 -9.06 15.30 10.62
CA HIS A 59 -9.30 15.03 12.04
C HIS A 59 -8.12 15.44 12.93
N CYS A 60 -6.88 15.15 12.52
CA CYS A 60 -5.68 15.56 13.24
C CYS A 60 -5.50 17.08 13.32
N LEU A 61 -5.94 17.82 12.28
CA LEU A 61 -5.89 19.28 12.25
C LEU A 61 -6.99 19.91 13.10
N ASP A 62 -8.21 19.37 13.05
CA ASP A 62 -9.35 19.84 13.82
C ASP A 62 -9.16 19.57 15.32
N ASN A 63 -8.52 18.46 15.68
CA ASN A 63 -8.23 18.09 17.07
C ASN A 63 -6.89 17.33 17.18
N ARG A 64 -5.90 17.97 17.80
CA ARG A 64 -4.55 17.39 17.98
C ARG A 64 -4.54 16.09 18.78
N ASP A 65 -5.51 15.85 19.64
CA ASP A 65 -5.59 14.61 20.42
C ASP A 65 -6.05 13.42 19.56
N ASP A 66 -6.68 13.66 18.42
CA ASP A 66 -7.10 12.58 17.55
C ASP A 66 -5.91 11.86 16.89
N ALA A 67 -4.79 12.54 16.62
CA ALA A 67 -3.55 11.89 16.19
C ALA A 67 -3.05 10.89 17.24
N LYS A 68 -3.07 11.24 18.53
CA LYS A 68 -2.68 10.34 19.62
C LYS A 68 -3.62 9.14 19.73
N LYS A 69 -4.94 9.38 19.60
CA LYS A 69 -5.94 8.30 19.62
C LYS A 69 -5.77 7.35 18.44
N MET A 70 -5.53 7.88 17.22
CA MET A 70 -5.27 7.08 16.04
C MET A 70 -4.00 6.23 16.20
N LYS A 71 -2.93 6.78 16.80
CA LYS A 71 -1.74 6.02 17.13
C LYS A 71 -2.06 4.87 18.09
N ALA A 72 -2.73 5.18 19.21
CA ALA A 72 -3.11 4.18 20.21
C ALA A 72 -3.96 3.06 19.61
N LEU A 73 -4.93 3.38 18.74
CA LEU A 73 -5.74 2.36 18.06
C LEU A 73 -4.91 1.34 17.28
N VAL A 74 -3.87 1.79 16.57
CA VAL A 74 -2.99 0.88 15.82
C VAL A 74 -2.12 0.07 16.76
N GLU A 75 -1.54 0.69 17.78
CA GLU A 75 -0.68 0.03 18.75
C GLU A 75 -1.45 -1.03 19.55
N ASP A 76 -2.65 -0.69 20.04
CA ASP A 76 -3.53 -1.59 20.80
C ASP A 76 -4.00 -2.77 19.93
N ALA A 77 -4.45 -2.49 18.69
CA ALA A 77 -4.88 -3.54 17.77
C ALA A 77 -3.72 -4.47 17.37
N LEU A 78 -2.54 -3.92 17.12
CA LEU A 78 -1.35 -4.73 16.83
C LEU A 78 -1.02 -5.62 18.03
N GLN A 79 -1.06 -5.08 19.22
CA GLN A 79 -0.82 -5.80 20.46
C GLN A 79 -1.84 -6.92 20.66
N GLU A 80 -3.14 -6.64 20.52
CA GLU A 80 -4.20 -7.64 20.63
C GLU A 80 -4.00 -8.78 19.62
N LYS A 81 -3.73 -8.44 18.36
CA LYS A 81 -3.58 -9.44 17.29
C LYS A 81 -2.32 -10.28 17.44
N LEU A 82 -1.21 -9.70 17.89
CA LEU A 82 0.01 -10.44 18.22
C LEU A 82 -0.24 -11.44 19.36
N SER A 83 -0.94 -11.03 20.42
CA SER A 83 -1.31 -11.92 21.53
C SER A 83 -2.20 -13.07 21.06
N GLU A 84 -3.25 -12.74 20.30
CA GLU A 84 -4.21 -13.73 19.77
C GLU A 84 -3.52 -14.77 18.88
N LYS A 85 -2.63 -14.33 17.99
CA LYS A 85 -2.05 -15.18 16.94
C LYS A 85 -0.82 -15.94 17.37
N LEU A 86 0.04 -15.32 18.16
CA LEU A 86 1.28 -15.96 18.62
C LEU A 86 1.06 -16.83 19.84
N GLY A 87 0.08 -16.52 20.70
CA GLY A 87 -0.09 -17.17 21.99
C GLY A 87 1.15 -17.05 22.90
N ILE A 88 2.01 -16.06 22.64
CA ILE A 88 3.29 -15.85 23.30
C ILE A 88 3.25 -14.49 23.99
N ASP A 89 3.93 -14.40 25.13
CA ASP A 89 4.07 -13.15 25.88
C ASP A 89 4.93 -12.14 25.08
N TYR A 90 4.56 -10.85 25.11
CA TYR A 90 5.27 -9.74 24.46
C TYR A 90 6.73 -9.60 24.88
N GLN A 91 7.10 -10.15 26.02
CA GLN A 91 8.47 -10.16 26.52
C GLN A 91 9.49 -10.76 25.55
N HIS A 92 9.05 -11.49 24.52
CA HIS A 92 9.90 -12.06 23.49
C HIS A 92 10.09 -11.15 22.26
N ILE A 93 9.31 -10.07 22.13
CA ILE A 93 9.46 -9.13 21.03
C ILE A 93 10.63 -8.19 21.29
N ARG A 94 11.59 -8.16 20.39
CA ARG A 94 12.80 -7.34 20.49
C ARG A 94 12.81 -6.16 19.52
N ARG A 95 12.15 -6.31 18.39
CA ARG A 95 12.15 -5.27 17.34
C ARG A 95 10.84 -5.27 16.57
N ILE A 96 10.36 -4.05 16.28
CA ILE A 96 9.25 -3.82 15.35
C ILE A 96 9.74 -2.87 14.26
N VAL A 97 9.53 -3.23 13.00
CA VAL A 97 9.87 -2.41 11.82
C VAL A 97 8.59 -2.02 11.13
N TYR A 98 8.35 -0.71 11.04
CA TYR A 98 7.20 -0.13 10.34
C TYR A 98 7.59 0.36 8.96
N SER A 99 6.87 -0.10 7.96
CA SER A 99 6.74 0.47 6.62
C SER A 99 5.31 0.96 6.44
N GLY A 100 5.03 1.74 5.40
CA GLY A 100 3.69 2.17 5.06
C GLY A 100 3.62 3.59 4.53
N ASN A 101 2.40 4.06 4.35
CA ASN A 101 2.08 5.38 3.84
C ASN A 101 2.64 6.50 4.74
N THR A 102 3.07 7.61 4.13
CA THR A 102 3.68 8.74 4.85
C THR A 102 2.81 9.28 5.98
N VAL A 103 1.50 9.44 5.76
CA VAL A 103 0.57 9.95 6.78
C VAL A 103 0.47 8.99 7.96
N MET A 104 0.38 7.69 7.69
CA MET A 104 0.30 6.66 8.74
C MET A 104 1.57 6.66 9.61
N LEU A 105 2.75 6.75 9.00
CA LEU A 105 4.00 6.80 9.75
C LEU A 105 4.16 8.11 10.55
N HIS A 106 3.67 9.26 10.05
CA HIS A 106 3.65 10.51 10.82
C HIS A 106 2.77 10.37 12.07
N ILE A 107 1.57 9.83 11.94
CA ILE A 107 0.65 9.59 13.07
C ILE A 107 1.31 8.66 14.11
N LEU A 108 1.90 7.54 13.67
CA LEU A 108 2.57 6.58 14.57
C LEU A 108 3.79 7.18 15.29
N ARG A 109 4.54 8.04 14.60
CA ARG A 109 5.69 8.75 15.21
C ARG A 109 5.27 9.94 16.06
N GLY A 110 4.00 10.34 16.06
CA GLY A 110 3.50 11.53 16.75
C GLY A 110 3.96 12.84 16.10
N LEU A 111 4.27 12.83 14.79
CA LEU A 111 4.68 13.99 14.03
C LEU A 111 3.46 14.78 13.55
N SER A 112 3.65 16.10 13.32
CA SER A 112 2.60 16.92 12.72
C SER A 112 2.30 16.48 11.29
N VAL A 113 1.01 16.39 10.96
CA VAL A 113 0.50 16.11 9.60
C VAL A 113 0.13 17.39 8.85
N GLU A 114 0.33 18.56 9.44
CA GLU A 114 -0.06 19.86 8.87
C GLU A 114 0.61 20.08 7.50
N GLY A 115 1.90 19.79 7.40
CA GLY A 115 2.64 19.89 6.14
C GLY A 115 2.21 18.88 5.07
N LEU A 116 1.39 17.89 5.42
CA LEU A 116 0.81 16.94 4.47
C LEU A 116 -0.57 17.38 3.95
N ALA A 117 -1.19 18.40 4.58
CA ALA A 117 -2.53 18.87 4.27
C ALA A 117 -2.58 19.94 3.18
N TYR A 118 -1.53 20.76 3.09
CA TYR A 118 -1.54 21.94 2.24
C TYR A 118 -0.28 22.03 1.37
N ALA A 119 -0.46 22.53 0.14
CA ALA A 119 0.66 22.80 -0.74
C ALA A 119 1.69 23.76 -0.04
N PRO A 120 2.99 23.49 -0.17
CA PRO A 120 3.66 22.57 -1.11
C PRO A 120 3.80 21.12 -0.62
N PHE A 121 2.93 20.62 0.26
CA PHE A 121 2.90 19.24 0.78
C PHE A 121 4.26 18.75 1.30
N LYS A 122 4.79 19.50 2.27
CA LYS A 122 6.10 19.20 2.84
C LYS A 122 5.96 18.37 4.12
N PRO A 123 6.32 17.06 4.11
CA PRO A 123 6.31 16.25 5.32
C PRO A 123 7.28 16.79 6.37
N MET A 124 6.96 16.57 7.65
CA MET A 124 7.82 17.03 8.74
C MET A 124 9.15 16.24 8.78
N ASP A 125 9.08 14.93 8.61
CA ASP A 125 10.24 14.04 8.55
C ASP A 125 9.86 12.71 7.88
N ILE A 126 10.62 12.32 6.87
CA ILE A 126 10.47 11.05 6.13
C ILE A 126 11.72 10.20 6.14
N GLU A 127 12.71 10.59 6.93
CA GLU A 127 13.95 9.84 7.07
C GLU A 127 13.77 8.60 7.94
N TYR A 128 14.73 7.68 7.85
CA TYR A 128 14.77 6.55 8.76
C TYR A 128 14.85 7.03 10.22
N TYR A 129 13.97 6.47 11.06
CA TYR A 129 13.95 6.80 12.48
C TYR A 129 13.92 5.53 13.33
N GLU A 130 14.68 5.51 14.39
CA GLU A 130 14.70 4.42 15.38
C GLU A 130 14.49 4.97 16.78
N SER A 131 13.66 4.33 17.56
CA SER A 131 13.44 4.65 18.97
C SER A 131 13.37 3.38 19.81
N LYS A 132 13.52 3.54 21.11
CA LYS A 132 13.36 2.47 22.08
C LYS A 132 12.15 2.76 22.96
N GLY A 133 11.41 1.74 23.29
CA GLY A 133 10.22 1.84 24.11
C GLY A 133 9.80 0.50 24.69
N PHE A 134 8.65 0.47 25.31
CA PHE A 134 8.07 -0.72 25.92
C PHE A 134 6.71 -1.00 25.30
N LEU A 135 6.40 -2.27 25.00
CA LEU A 135 5.09 -2.70 24.48
C LEU A 135 4.00 -2.74 25.57
N CYS A 136 4.39 -2.65 26.83
CA CYS A 136 3.47 -2.69 27.96
C CYS A 136 3.41 -1.35 28.67
N GLU A 137 2.22 -0.92 29.10
CA GLU A 137 2.10 0.25 29.98
C GLU A 137 2.97 0.08 31.23
N GLN A 138 3.67 1.16 31.62
CA GLN A 138 4.60 1.23 32.75
C GLN A 138 3.97 0.94 34.12
N ASN A 139 2.66 0.72 34.20
CA ASN A 139 1.93 0.56 35.46
C ASN A 139 1.87 -0.88 36.00
N ASP A 140 2.34 -1.85 35.24
CA ASP A 140 2.39 -3.25 35.72
C ASP A 140 3.75 -3.55 36.37
N VAL A 141 3.80 -3.31 37.70
CA VAL A 141 5.00 -3.48 38.55
C VAL A 141 5.51 -4.94 38.60
N THR A 142 4.73 -5.88 38.03
CA THR A 142 5.06 -7.32 38.08
C THR A 142 5.84 -7.80 36.86
N LYS A 143 6.03 -6.93 35.83
CA LYS A 143 6.72 -7.31 34.59
C LYS A 143 8.22 -7.06 34.63
N PRO A 144 9.02 -7.96 34.03
CA PRO A 144 10.47 -7.81 34.01
C PRO A 144 10.88 -6.53 33.26
N LYS A 145 11.93 -5.86 33.79
CA LYS A 145 12.51 -4.64 33.18
C LYS A 145 13.18 -4.88 31.81
N ASP A 146 13.21 -6.11 31.31
CA ASP A 146 13.97 -6.53 30.13
C ASP A 146 13.11 -6.54 28.83
N CYS A 147 11.94 -5.86 28.81
CA CYS A 147 11.05 -5.82 27.65
C CYS A 147 11.28 -4.57 26.77
N GLU A 148 12.52 -4.08 26.67
CA GLU A 148 12.83 -2.99 25.75
C GLU A 148 12.69 -3.46 24.30
N VAL A 149 11.87 -2.75 23.53
CA VAL A 149 11.63 -2.99 22.10
C VAL A 149 12.24 -1.86 21.28
N VAL A 150 12.91 -2.21 20.21
CA VAL A 150 13.41 -1.25 19.22
C VAL A 150 12.36 -1.08 18.14
N TYR A 151 11.86 0.14 17.97
CA TYR A 151 10.94 0.56 16.93
C TYR A 151 11.72 1.23 15.80
N SER A 152 11.62 0.70 14.60
CA SER A 152 12.27 1.25 13.41
C SER A 152 11.19 1.68 12.40
N TYR A 153 11.28 2.89 11.89
CA TYR A 153 10.38 3.44 10.88
C TYR A 153 11.18 3.64 9.60
N LEU A 154 10.75 2.99 8.52
CA LEU A 154 11.45 3.04 7.25
C LEU A 154 11.25 4.40 6.56
N PRO A 155 12.24 4.87 5.76
CA PRO A 155 12.17 6.15 5.09
C PRO A 155 11.20 6.12 3.90
N GLY A 156 10.69 7.31 3.52
CA GLY A 156 9.82 7.51 2.36
C GLY A 156 10.39 8.49 1.35
N PHE A 157 9.61 8.80 0.29
CA PHE A 157 10.01 9.74 -0.76
C PHE A 157 9.43 11.14 -0.56
N SER A 158 8.13 11.22 -0.22
CA SER A 158 7.38 12.47 -0.21
C SER A 158 6.12 12.38 0.65
N ALA A 159 5.32 13.42 0.62
CA ALA A 159 4.01 13.44 1.27
C ALA A 159 3.06 12.35 0.76
N PHE A 160 3.17 12.00 -0.52
CA PHE A 160 2.22 11.12 -1.22
C PHE A 160 2.78 9.75 -1.59
N VAL A 161 4.10 9.55 -1.44
CA VAL A 161 4.77 8.28 -1.74
C VAL A 161 5.66 7.94 -0.54
N GLY A 162 5.26 6.95 0.21
CA GLY A 162 5.79 6.63 1.52
C GLY A 162 6.90 5.59 1.53
N ALA A 163 7.09 5.03 2.73
CA ALA A 163 8.04 3.97 2.96
C ALA A 163 7.62 2.64 2.30
N ASP A 164 6.33 2.45 2.07
CA ASP A 164 5.76 1.31 1.35
C ASP A 164 6.40 1.13 -0.04
N ILE A 165 6.44 2.20 -0.81
CA ILE A 165 7.03 2.19 -2.15
C ILE A 165 8.56 2.05 -2.11
N LEU A 166 9.24 2.77 -1.20
CA LEU A 166 10.70 2.69 -1.12
C LEU A 166 11.17 1.31 -0.65
N SER A 167 10.54 0.73 0.37
CA SER A 167 10.85 -0.61 0.84
C SER A 167 10.51 -1.68 -0.21
N GLY A 168 9.40 -1.50 -0.93
CA GLY A 168 9.01 -2.38 -2.04
C GLY A 168 10.01 -2.33 -3.20
N ALA A 169 10.40 -1.14 -3.65
CA ALA A 169 11.39 -0.96 -4.71
C ALA A 169 12.75 -1.60 -4.36
N TRP A 170 13.18 -1.43 -3.10
CA TRP A 170 14.39 -2.08 -2.61
C TRP A 170 14.24 -3.61 -2.55
N PHE A 171 13.13 -4.13 -2.05
CA PHE A 171 12.85 -5.58 -2.02
C PHE A 171 12.90 -6.19 -3.42
N LEU A 172 12.33 -5.52 -4.41
CA LEU A 172 12.30 -5.92 -5.82
C LEU A 172 13.62 -5.68 -6.56
N GLN A 173 14.61 -5.06 -5.90
CA GLN A 173 15.90 -4.71 -6.49
C GLN A 173 15.78 -3.82 -7.74
N MET A 174 14.82 -2.87 -7.72
CA MET A 174 14.64 -1.91 -8.81
C MET A 174 15.82 -0.94 -8.90
N GLY A 175 15.98 -0.30 -10.07
CA GLY A 175 17.04 0.70 -10.28
C GLY A 175 18.43 0.13 -10.50
N GLN A 176 18.55 -1.14 -10.88
CA GLN A 176 19.86 -1.76 -11.18
C GLN A 176 20.23 -1.75 -12.67
N HIS A 177 19.26 -1.45 -13.52
CA HIS A 177 19.41 -1.46 -14.99
C HIS A 177 19.18 -0.07 -15.58
N THR A 178 19.61 0.15 -16.80
CA THR A 178 19.39 1.39 -17.56
C THR A 178 17.97 1.50 -18.12
N SER A 179 17.29 0.36 -18.30
CA SER A 179 15.87 0.31 -18.65
C SER A 179 14.98 0.60 -17.42
N TYR A 180 13.81 1.15 -17.67
CA TYR A 180 12.86 1.45 -16.60
C TYR A 180 12.06 0.22 -16.18
N ASP A 181 11.92 0.07 -14.87
CA ASP A 181 10.92 -0.77 -14.24
C ASP A 181 9.82 0.11 -13.62
N LEU A 182 8.59 -0.38 -13.60
CA LEU A 182 7.44 0.27 -12.97
C LEU A 182 6.96 -0.55 -11.76
N LEU A 183 6.83 0.08 -10.62
CA LEU A 183 6.13 -0.44 -9.45
C LEU A 183 4.81 0.29 -9.32
N ILE A 184 3.71 -0.46 -9.17
CA ILE A 184 2.36 0.04 -8.92
C ILE A 184 1.84 -0.63 -7.67
N ASP A 185 1.61 0.13 -6.61
CA ASP A 185 0.88 -0.34 -5.44
C ASP A 185 -0.60 0.02 -5.59
N LEU A 186 -1.45 -1.01 -5.69
CA LEU A 186 -2.89 -0.87 -5.85
C LEU A 186 -3.58 -1.06 -4.50
N GLY A 187 -3.71 0.03 -3.78
CA GLY A 187 -4.45 0.14 -2.53
C GLY A 187 -5.61 1.15 -2.65
N THR A 188 -5.98 1.77 -1.54
CA THR A 188 -6.91 2.92 -1.49
C THR A 188 -6.36 4.12 -2.27
N ASN A 189 -5.03 4.26 -2.30
CA ASN A 189 -4.31 5.08 -3.26
C ASN A 189 -3.63 4.17 -4.29
N GLY A 190 -3.30 4.73 -5.43
CA GLY A 190 -2.44 4.08 -6.42
C GLY A 190 -1.09 4.76 -6.43
N GLU A 191 -0.15 4.27 -5.62
CA GLU A 191 1.21 4.79 -5.60
C GLU A 191 2.02 4.14 -6.72
N MET A 192 2.83 4.94 -7.40
CA MET A 192 3.59 4.49 -8.56
C MET A 192 5.03 4.99 -8.50
N LEU A 193 5.97 4.11 -8.83
CA LEU A 193 7.38 4.44 -8.97
C LEU A 193 7.91 3.90 -10.29
N PHE A 194 8.42 4.78 -11.11
CA PHE A 194 9.17 4.51 -12.32
C PHE A 194 10.65 4.68 -12.01
N LEU A 195 11.46 3.65 -12.17
CA LEU A 195 12.84 3.68 -11.73
C LEU A 195 13.77 2.94 -12.68
N ASN A 196 14.87 3.59 -13.03
CA ASN A 196 16.05 2.97 -13.61
C ASN A 196 17.30 3.31 -12.79
N LYS A 197 18.47 2.92 -13.22
CA LYS A 197 19.74 3.15 -12.50
C LYS A 197 20.07 4.63 -12.28
N GLU A 198 19.58 5.51 -13.15
CA GLU A 198 19.99 6.93 -13.20
C GLU A 198 18.89 7.88 -12.74
N LYS A 199 17.63 7.53 -12.98
CA LYS A 199 16.49 8.42 -12.76
C LYS A 199 15.27 7.65 -12.26
N GLY A 200 14.50 8.32 -11.42
CA GLY A 200 13.20 7.84 -10.97
C GLY A 200 12.14 8.94 -11.01
N PHE A 201 10.90 8.52 -11.15
CA PHE A 201 9.71 9.37 -11.05
C PHE A 201 8.69 8.67 -10.18
N ALA A 202 8.20 9.37 -9.18
CA ALA A 202 7.19 8.83 -8.25
C ALA A 202 5.96 9.74 -8.22
N THR A 203 4.79 9.13 -8.17
CA THR A 203 3.52 9.84 -8.04
C THR A 203 2.50 8.96 -7.34
N SER A 204 1.40 9.56 -6.92
CA SER A 204 0.26 8.82 -6.42
C SER A 204 -1.05 9.37 -6.99
N THR A 205 -2.07 8.52 -7.02
CA THR A 205 -3.43 8.88 -7.42
C THR A 205 -4.42 8.39 -6.39
N ALA A 206 -5.49 9.16 -6.17
CA ALA A 206 -6.59 8.73 -5.33
C ALA A 206 -7.46 7.74 -6.13
N CYS A 207 -7.34 6.46 -5.83
CA CYS A 207 -8.24 5.43 -6.36
C CYS A 207 -9.53 5.33 -5.54
N GLY A 208 -9.49 5.84 -4.31
CA GLY A 208 -10.56 5.72 -3.33
C GLY A 208 -10.73 4.27 -2.84
N PRO A 209 -11.65 4.03 -1.91
CA PRO A 209 -11.96 2.68 -1.42
C PRO A 209 -12.74 1.85 -2.46
N VAL A 210 -12.79 2.31 -3.68
CA VAL A 210 -13.56 1.75 -4.79
C VAL A 210 -13.19 0.30 -5.06
N PHE A 211 -11.91 -0.04 -4.94
CA PHE A 211 -11.45 -1.41 -5.15
C PHE A 211 -11.77 -2.33 -3.97
N ASP A 212 -11.95 -1.77 -2.78
CA ASP A 212 -12.31 -2.55 -1.58
C ASP A 212 -13.83 -2.71 -1.44
N HIS A 213 -14.62 -1.72 -1.94
CA HIS A 213 -16.05 -1.59 -1.66
C HIS A 213 -16.93 -1.30 -2.89
N VAL A 214 -16.40 -1.41 -4.11
CA VAL A 214 -17.20 -1.14 -5.34
C VAL A 214 -18.47 -1.95 -5.36
N ILE A 215 -18.43 -3.12 -4.76
CA ILE A 215 -19.53 -4.04 -4.74
C ILE A 215 -19.75 -4.53 -3.31
N ASN A 216 -20.89 -4.20 -2.68
CA ASN A 216 -21.28 -4.70 -1.38
C ASN A 216 -21.29 -6.24 -1.41
N GLY A 217 -20.43 -6.87 -0.57
CA GLY A 217 -20.33 -8.31 -0.47
C GLY A 217 -19.18 -8.95 -1.24
N ALA A 218 -18.50 -8.24 -2.14
CA ALA A 218 -17.25 -8.72 -2.71
C ALA A 218 -16.17 -8.76 -1.62
N LYS A 219 -15.57 -9.91 -1.46
CA LYS A 219 -14.58 -10.14 -0.40
C LYS A 219 -13.26 -9.41 -0.67
N TYR A 220 -12.99 -9.13 -1.96
CA TYR A 220 -11.80 -8.43 -2.47
C TYR A 220 -12.18 -7.54 -3.65
N GLY A 221 -11.55 -6.38 -3.79
CA GLY A 221 -11.80 -5.46 -4.91
C GLY A 221 -11.55 -6.09 -6.29
N SER A 222 -10.65 -7.08 -6.38
CA SER A 222 -10.40 -7.86 -7.59
C SER A 222 -11.61 -8.68 -8.07
N GLU A 223 -12.51 -9.12 -7.17
CA GLU A 223 -13.75 -9.80 -7.58
C GLU A 223 -14.68 -8.85 -8.31
N SER A 224 -14.74 -7.59 -7.88
CA SER A 224 -15.52 -6.55 -8.56
C SER A 224 -15.01 -6.29 -9.97
N ILE A 225 -13.69 -6.18 -10.13
CA ILE A 225 -13.02 -6.02 -11.43
C ILE A 225 -13.36 -7.19 -12.34
N LYS A 226 -13.23 -8.42 -11.86
CA LYS A 226 -13.54 -9.65 -12.61
C LYS A 226 -14.99 -9.68 -13.08
N VAL A 227 -15.93 -9.35 -12.20
CA VAL A 227 -17.35 -9.37 -12.52
C VAL A 227 -17.68 -8.31 -13.58
N ILE A 228 -17.21 -7.07 -13.41
CA ILE A 228 -17.45 -5.99 -14.37
C ILE A 228 -16.78 -6.32 -15.72
N ALA A 229 -15.53 -6.83 -15.73
CA ALA A 229 -14.85 -7.25 -16.94
C ALA A 229 -15.63 -8.34 -17.70
N ASN A 230 -16.21 -9.31 -16.98
CA ASN A 230 -17.08 -10.32 -17.59
C ASN A 230 -18.36 -9.73 -18.16
N CYS A 231 -18.95 -8.73 -17.51
CA CYS A 231 -20.13 -8.03 -18.03
C CYS A 231 -19.82 -7.24 -19.30
N VAL A 232 -18.67 -6.59 -19.38
CA VAL A 232 -18.17 -5.94 -20.60
C VAL A 232 -17.99 -6.97 -21.72
N LYS A 233 -17.28 -8.07 -21.46
CA LYS A 233 -17.09 -9.17 -22.44
C LYS A 233 -18.39 -9.76 -22.97
N ARG A 234 -19.47 -9.74 -22.17
CA ARG A 234 -20.79 -10.26 -22.52
C ARG A 234 -21.72 -9.22 -23.15
N GLY A 235 -21.27 -7.98 -23.34
CA GLY A 235 -22.07 -6.87 -23.86
C GLY A 235 -23.21 -6.40 -22.95
N LEU A 236 -23.14 -6.71 -21.64
CA LEU A 236 -24.09 -6.19 -20.64
C LEU A 236 -23.71 -4.79 -20.16
N ILE A 237 -22.45 -4.43 -20.34
CA ILE A 237 -21.87 -3.10 -20.15
C ILE A 237 -21.19 -2.76 -21.47
N ASP A 238 -21.48 -1.61 -22.05
CA ASP A 238 -20.83 -1.16 -23.29
C ASP A 238 -19.42 -0.57 -23.01
N GLU A 239 -18.72 -0.21 -24.07
CA GLU A 239 -17.37 0.36 -23.99
C GLU A 239 -17.31 1.67 -23.20
N THR A 240 -18.40 2.45 -23.16
CA THR A 240 -18.49 3.69 -22.38
C THR A 240 -18.80 3.44 -20.90
N GLY A 241 -18.98 2.18 -20.51
CA GLY A 241 -19.35 1.78 -19.15
C GLY A 241 -20.85 1.87 -18.86
N LYS A 242 -21.70 2.11 -19.87
CA LYS A 242 -23.15 2.16 -19.70
C LYS A 242 -23.73 0.74 -19.67
N LEU A 243 -24.58 0.46 -18.68
CA LEU A 243 -25.42 -0.74 -18.67
C LEU A 243 -26.42 -0.70 -19.83
N VAL A 244 -26.69 -1.86 -20.43
CA VAL A 244 -27.78 -1.99 -21.41
C VAL A 244 -29.10 -1.50 -20.81
N ASP A 245 -29.95 -0.87 -21.61
CA ASP A 245 -31.17 -0.16 -21.14
C ASP A 245 -32.09 -1.04 -20.29
N THR A 246 -32.19 -2.32 -20.60
CA THR A 246 -33.01 -3.29 -19.85
C THR A 246 -32.51 -3.54 -18.41
N LEU A 247 -31.25 -3.23 -18.11
CA LEU A 247 -30.61 -3.43 -16.82
C LEU A 247 -30.27 -2.12 -16.12
N PHE A 248 -30.44 -0.97 -16.79
CA PHE A 248 -29.97 0.32 -16.27
C PHE A 248 -30.56 0.65 -14.90
N GLU A 249 -31.88 0.47 -14.72
CA GLU A 249 -32.57 0.73 -13.45
C GLU A 249 -32.39 -0.40 -12.43
N LYS A 250 -32.40 -1.65 -12.89
CA LYS A 250 -32.38 -2.82 -12.03
C LYS A 250 -30.98 -3.23 -11.58
N GLY A 251 -29.99 -2.92 -12.39
CA GLY A 251 -28.63 -3.44 -12.25
C GLY A 251 -28.50 -4.90 -12.68
N ILE A 252 -27.30 -5.45 -12.49
CA ILE A 252 -26.98 -6.86 -12.76
C ILE A 252 -26.92 -7.61 -11.44
N LEU A 253 -27.87 -8.51 -11.23
CA LEU A 253 -27.88 -9.39 -10.05
C LEU A 253 -26.76 -10.44 -10.22
N ILE A 254 -25.81 -10.47 -9.30
CA ILE A 254 -24.70 -11.43 -9.29
C ILE A 254 -24.99 -12.60 -8.37
N ASP A 255 -25.51 -12.31 -7.17
CA ASP A 255 -26.01 -13.30 -6.23
C ASP A 255 -27.20 -12.74 -5.41
N LYS A 256 -27.72 -13.51 -4.46
CA LYS A 256 -28.92 -13.14 -3.67
C LYS A 256 -28.80 -11.78 -2.94
N ASN A 257 -27.58 -11.34 -2.67
CA ASN A 257 -27.29 -10.15 -1.85
C ASN A 257 -26.59 -9.05 -2.65
N PHE A 258 -26.34 -9.28 -3.94
CA PHE A 258 -25.36 -8.51 -4.66
C PHE A 258 -25.77 -8.09 -6.06
N THR A 259 -25.90 -6.78 -6.28
CA THR A 259 -26.30 -6.19 -7.56
C THR A 259 -25.33 -5.09 -7.97
N ILE A 260 -24.74 -5.21 -9.16
CA ILE A 260 -23.95 -4.14 -9.78
C ILE A 260 -24.93 -3.12 -10.37
N LYS A 261 -24.83 -1.88 -9.92
CA LYS A 261 -25.55 -0.71 -10.47
C LYS A 261 -24.62 0.16 -11.30
N GLN A 262 -25.20 1.06 -12.07
CA GLN A 262 -24.45 2.02 -12.91
C GLN A 262 -23.44 2.82 -12.08
N GLU A 263 -23.77 3.18 -10.85
CA GLU A 263 -22.87 3.90 -9.94
C GLU A 263 -21.60 3.09 -9.63
N ASN A 264 -21.71 1.77 -9.40
CA ASN A 264 -20.56 0.91 -9.12
C ASN A 264 -19.60 0.88 -10.32
N ILE A 265 -20.18 0.81 -11.55
CA ILE A 265 -19.39 0.83 -12.79
C ILE A 265 -18.68 2.17 -12.92
N ARG A 266 -19.40 3.29 -12.67
CA ARG A 266 -18.83 4.64 -12.75
C ARG A 266 -17.67 4.82 -11.78
N ASN A 267 -17.84 4.36 -10.56
CA ASN A 267 -16.77 4.42 -9.55
C ASN A 267 -15.51 3.65 -10.00
N LEU A 268 -15.69 2.46 -10.59
CA LEU A 268 -14.57 1.72 -11.17
C LEU A 268 -13.91 2.47 -12.33
N GLN A 269 -14.69 3.09 -13.22
CA GLN A 269 -14.16 3.89 -14.32
C GLN A 269 -13.28 5.04 -13.82
N LEU A 270 -13.73 5.76 -12.78
CA LEU A 270 -12.97 6.87 -12.19
C LEU A 270 -11.64 6.36 -11.62
N ALA A 271 -11.66 5.27 -10.85
CA ALA A 271 -10.46 4.72 -10.23
C ALA A 271 -9.45 4.17 -11.26
N LYS A 272 -9.93 3.33 -12.20
CA LYS A 272 -9.04 2.75 -13.22
C LYS A 272 -8.48 3.81 -14.18
N GLY A 273 -9.28 4.85 -14.48
CA GLY A 273 -8.85 5.97 -15.31
C GLY A 273 -7.73 6.76 -14.64
N ALA A 274 -7.80 6.95 -13.31
CA ALA A 274 -6.76 7.63 -12.54
C ALA A 274 -5.43 6.84 -12.54
N ILE A 275 -5.50 5.51 -12.42
CA ILE A 275 -4.31 4.63 -12.52
C ILE A 275 -3.70 4.75 -13.92
N TYR A 276 -4.50 4.57 -14.95
CA TYR A 276 -4.03 4.63 -16.33
C TYR A 276 -3.40 5.99 -16.66
N ALA A 277 -4.07 7.09 -16.29
CA ALA A 277 -3.55 8.44 -16.50
C ALA A 277 -2.25 8.69 -15.72
N GLY A 278 -2.15 8.18 -14.49
CA GLY A 278 -0.92 8.25 -13.71
C GLY A 278 0.26 7.55 -14.40
N ILE A 279 0.03 6.36 -14.96
CA ILE A 279 1.04 5.62 -15.74
C ILE A 279 1.45 6.43 -16.97
N GLN A 280 0.50 7.00 -17.73
CA GLN A 280 0.82 7.79 -18.92
C GLN A 280 1.63 9.05 -18.56
N CYS A 281 1.29 9.74 -17.47
CA CYS A 281 2.06 10.88 -16.98
C CYS A 281 3.50 10.48 -16.59
N LEU A 282 3.69 9.31 -16.00
CA LEU A 282 5.03 8.79 -15.69
C LEU A 282 5.84 8.51 -16.95
N LEU A 283 5.24 7.89 -17.97
CA LEU A 283 5.86 7.64 -19.27
C LEU A 283 6.28 8.96 -19.94
N GLU A 284 5.40 9.96 -19.96
CA GLU A 284 5.71 11.30 -20.50
C GLU A 284 6.85 11.99 -19.73
N LYS A 285 6.84 11.93 -18.40
CA LYS A 285 7.93 12.50 -17.56
C LYS A 285 9.27 11.81 -17.79
N ALA A 286 9.26 10.52 -18.04
CA ALA A 286 10.46 9.74 -18.36
C ALA A 286 10.92 9.92 -19.82
N GLY A 287 10.05 10.40 -20.71
CA GLY A 287 10.32 10.56 -22.14
C GLY A 287 10.42 9.24 -22.88
N ILE A 288 9.65 8.24 -22.47
CA ILE A 288 9.63 6.88 -23.07
C ILE A 288 8.21 6.43 -23.34
N THR A 289 8.08 5.30 -24.01
CA THR A 289 6.80 4.65 -24.29
C THR A 289 6.60 3.40 -23.42
N ALA A 290 5.40 2.83 -23.43
CA ALA A 290 5.11 1.61 -22.67
C ALA A 290 5.92 0.39 -23.14
N GLU A 291 6.34 0.36 -24.39
CA GLU A 291 7.21 -0.67 -24.94
C GLU A 291 8.60 -0.70 -24.30
N ASP A 292 9.12 0.47 -23.90
CA ASP A 292 10.45 0.63 -23.31
C ASP A 292 10.54 0.15 -21.86
N VAL A 293 9.38 -0.07 -21.21
CA VAL A 293 9.31 -0.58 -19.84
C VAL A 293 9.68 -2.06 -19.82
N THR A 294 10.58 -2.44 -18.91
CA THR A 294 11.10 -3.82 -18.85
C THR A 294 10.23 -4.71 -17.98
N LYS A 295 9.87 -4.25 -16.79
CA LYS A 295 9.05 -5.00 -15.84
C LYS A 295 8.00 -4.07 -15.21
N VAL A 296 6.84 -4.62 -14.95
CA VAL A 296 5.74 -3.96 -14.25
C VAL A 296 5.38 -4.78 -13.02
N TYR A 297 5.82 -4.31 -11.87
CA TYR A 297 5.49 -4.93 -10.59
C TYR A 297 4.16 -4.37 -10.10
N VAL A 298 3.17 -5.24 -9.91
CA VAL A 298 1.86 -4.89 -9.34
C VAL A 298 1.78 -5.48 -7.95
N CYS A 299 1.62 -4.62 -6.95
CA CYS A 299 1.56 -4.99 -5.54
C CYS A 299 0.36 -4.33 -4.84
N GLY A 300 0.31 -4.43 -3.51
CA GLY A 300 -0.80 -3.96 -2.69
C GLY A 300 -1.94 -4.97 -2.59
N GLY A 301 -2.94 -4.63 -1.79
CA GLY A 301 -4.05 -5.52 -1.49
C GLY A 301 -4.85 -5.95 -2.71
N LEU A 302 -5.15 -5.02 -3.61
CA LEU A 302 -5.81 -5.30 -4.88
C LEU A 302 -4.89 -6.05 -5.84
N GLY A 303 -3.64 -5.62 -5.96
CA GLY A 303 -2.68 -6.16 -6.93
C GLY A 303 -2.46 -7.66 -6.76
N PHE A 304 -2.48 -8.15 -5.52
CA PHE A 304 -2.28 -9.58 -5.24
C PHE A 304 -3.33 -10.50 -5.88
N TYR A 305 -4.57 -10.02 -6.04
CA TYR A 305 -5.69 -10.82 -6.57
C TYR A 305 -6.11 -10.41 -7.98
N LEU A 306 -5.47 -9.41 -8.59
CA LEU A 306 -5.82 -8.87 -9.90
C LEU A 306 -5.48 -9.87 -11.03
N ASP A 307 -6.50 -10.31 -11.79
CA ASP A 307 -6.26 -11.00 -13.06
C ASP A 307 -5.87 -9.97 -14.14
N LYS A 308 -4.68 -10.12 -14.69
CA LYS A 308 -4.15 -9.20 -15.73
C LYS A 308 -5.08 -9.08 -16.94
N ARG A 309 -5.77 -10.16 -17.34
CA ARG A 309 -6.70 -10.14 -18.48
C ARG A 309 -7.91 -9.25 -18.20
N ASP A 310 -8.40 -9.25 -16.97
CA ASP A 310 -9.52 -8.39 -16.57
C ASP A 310 -9.07 -6.93 -16.48
N ALA A 311 -7.85 -6.66 -15.98
CA ALA A 311 -7.26 -5.32 -15.97
C ALA A 311 -7.13 -4.74 -17.39
N PHE A 312 -6.71 -5.55 -18.38
CA PHE A 312 -6.63 -5.12 -19.77
C PHE A 312 -8.02 -4.95 -20.41
N THR A 313 -8.98 -5.84 -20.12
CA THR A 313 -10.36 -5.71 -20.60
C THR A 313 -10.99 -4.38 -20.17
N LEU A 314 -10.64 -3.92 -18.98
CA LEU A 314 -11.14 -2.65 -18.42
C LEU A 314 -10.21 -1.47 -18.71
N LYS A 315 -9.15 -1.65 -19.50
CA LYS A 315 -8.17 -0.60 -19.82
C LYS A 315 -7.62 0.08 -18.53
N MET A 316 -7.33 -0.72 -17.50
CA MET A 316 -6.65 -0.24 -16.28
C MET A 316 -5.15 -0.03 -16.50
N LEU A 317 -4.56 -0.87 -17.34
CA LEU A 317 -3.13 -0.90 -17.63
C LEU A 317 -2.90 -0.86 -19.15
N PRO A 318 -1.82 -0.23 -19.64
CA PRO A 318 -1.42 -0.29 -21.05
C PRO A 318 -1.27 -1.74 -21.52
N LYS A 319 -1.81 -2.06 -22.70
CA LYS A 319 -1.76 -3.42 -23.29
C LYS A 319 -0.34 -3.90 -23.53
N GLU A 320 0.60 -2.98 -23.73
CA GLU A 320 2.03 -3.20 -23.92
C GLU A 320 2.70 -3.83 -22.70
N PHE A 321 2.01 -3.82 -21.55
CA PHE A 321 2.47 -4.44 -20.29
C PHE A 321 2.11 -5.93 -20.18
N ALA A 322 1.37 -6.52 -21.15
CA ALA A 322 0.77 -7.85 -21.00
C ALA A 322 1.76 -8.95 -20.58
N ASP A 323 2.95 -8.94 -21.17
CA ASP A 323 4.00 -9.94 -20.89
C ASP A 323 5.04 -9.45 -19.86
N LYS A 324 4.87 -8.24 -19.32
CA LYS A 324 5.82 -7.59 -18.42
C LYS A 324 5.32 -7.57 -16.95
N ILE A 325 4.05 -7.90 -16.71
CA ILE A 325 3.43 -7.84 -15.37
C ILE A 325 3.91 -8.99 -14.49
N ILE A 326 4.39 -8.61 -13.31
CA ILE A 326 4.79 -9.48 -12.20
C ILE A 326 3.94 -9.11 -10.99
N VAL A 327 3.04 -9.99 -10.58
CA VAL A 327 2.28 -9.83 -9.34
C VAL A 327 3.20 -10.12 -8.16
N SER A 328 3.42 -9.16 -7.28
CA SER A 328 4.50 -9.18 -6.29
C SER A 328 4.02 -9.22 -4.83
N GLY A 329 2.70 -9.32 -4.60
CA GLY A 329 2.14 -9.39 -3.24
C GLY A 329 2.33 -8.09 -2.45
N ASN A 330 2.52 -8.20 -1.14
CA ASN A 330 2.80 -7.03 -0.30
C ASN A 330 4.33 -6.78 -0.23
N THR A 331 4.83 -6.01 -1.19
CA THR A 331 6.27 -5.69 -1.30
C THR A 331 6.77 -4.78 -0.19
N SER A 332 5.88 -3.94 0.38
CA SER A 332 6.16 -3.11 1.55
C SER A 332 6.50 -3.97 2.77
N LEU A 333 5.64 -4.94 3.09
CA LEU A 333 5.85 -5.86 4.21
C LEU A 333 7.10 -6.73 4.02
N GLU A 334 7.32 -7.24 2.80
CA GLU A 334 8.50 -8.04 2.47
C GLU A 334 9.80 -7.23 2.59
N GLY A 335 9.79 -5.95 2.18
CA GLY A 335 10.89 -5.02 2.39
C GLY A 335 11.16 -4.78 3.89
N ALA A 336 10.11 -4.51 4.67
CA ALA A 336 10.23 -4.34 6.12
C ALA A 336 10.77 -5.61 6.80
N LYS A 337 10.27 -6.80 6.42
CA LYS A 337 10.78 -8.09 6.91
C LYS A 337 12.26 -8.29 6.58
N ARG A 338 12.65 -8.01 5.35
CA ARG A 338 14.05 -8.15 4.92
C ARG A 338 14.98 -7.18 5.64
N PHE A 339 14.52 -5.95 5.90
CA PHE A 339 15.26 -5.00 6.74
C PHE A 339 15.39 -5.48 8.18
N LEU A 340 14.31 -5.97 8.77
CA LEU A 340 14.28 -6.53 10.12
C LEU A 340 15.32 -7.64 10.32
N LEU A 341 15.46 -8.54 9.35
CA LEU A 341 16.40 -9.66 9.35
C LEU A 341 17.84 -9.29 9.00
N SER A 342 18.08 -8.03 8.60
CA SER A 342 19.41 -7.56 8.19
C SER A 342 20.27 -7.24 9.40
N ASP A 343 21.55 -7.66 9.34
CA ASP A 343 22.57 -7.27 10.29
C ASP A 343 23.02 -5.81 10.08
N ARG A 344 23.88 -5.31 11.00
CA ARG A 344 24.34 -3.92 10.97
C ARG A 344 25.10 -3.57 9.68
N ALA A 345 25.94 -4.49 9.18
CA ALA A 345 26.73 -4.24 7.97
C ALA A 345 25.81 -4.09 6.75
N LYS A 346 24.83 -5.00 6.63
CA LYS A 346 23.86 -4.98 5.54
C LYS A 346 22.93 -3.75 5.59
N ARG A 347 22.59 -3.26 6.78
CA ARG A 347 21.81 -2.03 6.93
C ARG A 347 22.52 -0.81 6.36
N VAL A 348 23.85 -0.71 6.50
CA VAL A 348 24.63 0.37 5.90
C VAL A 348 24.51 0.34 4.38
N GLU A 349 24.52 -0.83 3.76
CA GLU A 349 24.31 -0.99 2.31
C GLU A 349 22.89 -0.59 1.90
N ILE A 350 21.90 -1.00 2.70
CA ILE A 350 20.49 -0.67 2.48
C ILE A 350 20.28 0.85 2.52
N PHE A 351 20.82 1.53 3.53
CA PHE A 351 20.72 2.99 3.65
C PHE A 351 21.37 3.70 2.46
N LYS A 352 22.53 3.24 1.98
CA LYS A 352 23.15 3.79 0.76
C LYS A 352 22.27 3.59 -0.47
N MET A 353 21.63 2.44 -0.59
CA MET A 353 20.74 2.14 -1.70
C MET A 353 19.48 3.01 -1.65
N TRP A 354 18.83 3.14 -0.48
CA TRP A 354 17.68 4.03 -0.30
C TRP A 354 18.03 5.49 -0.61
N ASP A 355 19.16 5.98 -0.09
CA ASP A 355 19.66 7.34 -0.37
C ASP A 355 19.87 7.57 -1.88
N ASN A 356 20.44 6.59 -2.59
CA ASN A 356 20.60 6.66 -4.03
C ASN A 356 19.25 6.71 -4.76
N ILE A 357 18.30 5.84 -4.40
CA ILE A 357 16.97 5.82 -4.99
C ILE A 357 16.26 7.17 -4.73
N CYS A 358 16.31 7.69 -3.51
CA CYS A 358 15.70 8.97 -3.17
C CYS A 358 16.35 10.14 -3.93
N LYS A 359 17.66 10.16 -4.07
CA LYS A 359 18.39 11.23 -4.81
C LYS A 359 18.10 11.25 -6.30
N CYS A 360 17.92 10.08 -6.92
CA CYS A 360 17.64 10.01 -8.36
C CYS A 360 16.14 10.12 -8.69
N THR A 361 15.25 10.01 -7.69
CA THR A 361 13.80 10.01 -7.89
C THR A 361 13.18 11.37 -7.62
N LYS A 362 12.37 11.84 -8.58
CA LYS A 362 11.56 13.05 -8.45
C LYS A 362 10.10 12.66 -8.19
N SER A 363 9.56 13.07 -7.06
CA SER A 363 8.12 12.98 -6.80
C SER A 363 7.40 14.18 -7.41
N PHE A 364 6.24 13.95 -8.01
CA PHE A 364 5.40 15.00 -8.57
C PHE A 364 3.92 14.73 -8.35
N GLU A 365 3.13 15.79 -8.32
CA GLU A 365 1.67 15.71 -8.24
C GLU A 365 1.08 15.56 -9.65
N LEU A 366 0.16 14.63 -9.86
CA LEU A 366 -0.51 14.45 -11.16
C LEU A 366 -1.24 15.70 -11.65
N ALA A 367 -1.76 16.52 -10.73
CA ALA A 367 -2.37 17.80 -11.05
C ALA A 367 -1.42 18.78 -11.76
N THR A 368 -0.08 18.60 -11.64
CA THR A 368 0.93 19.41 -12.33
C THR A 368 1.29 18.87 -13.71
N CYS A 369 0.74 17.75 -14.13
CA CYS A 369 0.91 17.19 -15.46
C CYS A 369 -0.09 17.86 -16.41
N GLU A 370 0.40 18.61 -17.41
CA GLU A 370 -0.46 19.42 -18.32
C GLU A 370 -1.55 18.61 -18.99
N ARG A 371 -1.26 17.34 -19.34
CA ARG A 371 -2.18 16.48 -20.06
C ARG A 371 -2.95 15.53 -19.15
N PHE A 372 -2.78 15.59 -17.82
CA PHE A 372 -3.43 14.63 -16.92
C PHE A 372 -4.96 14.59 -17.09
N GLN A 373 -5.61 15.74 -17.14
CA GLN A 373 -7.07 15.80 -17.26
C GLN A 373 -7.55 15.22 -18.60
N GLU A 374 -6.87 15.54 -19.70
CA GLU A 374 -7.18 14.98 -21.03
C GLU A 374 -7.04 13.45 -21.02
N ILE A 375 -5.90 12.95 -20.56
CA ILE A 375 -5.61 11.51 -20.50
C ILE A 375 -6.61 10.81 -19.58
N TYR A 376 -6.91 11.40 -18.43
CA TYR A 376 -7.87 10.85 -17.47
C TYR A 376 -9.26 10.69 -18.07
N LEU A 377 -9.80 11.73 -18.72
CA LEU A 377 -11.10 11.67 -19.35
C LEU A 377 -11.16 10.64 -20.49
N ASN A 378 -10.11 10.57 -21.32
CA ASN A 378 -9.99 9.59 -22.40
C ASN A 378 -9.76 8.15 -21.88
N SER A 379 -9.42 8.01 -20.60
CA SER A 379 -9.18 6.71 -19.97
C SER A 379 -10.39 6.17 -19.21
N LEU A 380 -11.53 6.86 -19.22
CA LEU A 380 -12.73 6.40 -18.52
C LEU A 380 -13.41 5.24 -19.23
N ASP A 381 -13.34 5.17 -20.55
CA ASP A 381 -13.91 4.08 -21.34
C ASP A 381 -13.16 2.77 -21.14
N PHE A 382 -13.86 1.65 -21.30
CA PHE A 382 -13.29 0.32 -21.07
C PHE A 382 -12.54 -0.25 -22.28
N ILE A 383 -12.73 0.28 -23.48
CA ILE A 383 -12.10 -0.20 -24.72
C ILE A 383 -11.45 0.95 -25.46
#